data_b14da86d51a718e67b822505cf6018a2
#
_entry.id   b14da86d51a718e67b822505cf6018a2
#
_cell.length_a   1.000
_cell.length_b   1.000
_cell.length_c   1.000
_cell.angle_alpha   90.00
_cell.angle_beta   90.00
_cell.angle_gamma   90.00
#
_symmetry.space_group_name_H-M   'P 1'
#
loop_
_entity.id
_entity.type
_entity.pdbx_description
1 polymer ?
#
loop_
_entity_poly.entity_id
_entity_poly.type
_entity_poly.pdbx_seq_one_letter_code
_entity_poly.pdbx_strand_id
1 'polypeptide(L)'
;MKISDTIDPHILPSIKLKAFWVLDKLEKNGNDRFNASAMSTFLIEKYTIKTSRQAIEYALKQDGRATHKNNSGYKLMESGRKQLKELKQKEEVVIIEAGKPFSAKNIALKDIFTALKGQTLICDPYVDTNTLDIIFKNSDKKKPIKILTKNVIDKPVGTFAQHLTDLRNEGYKVEIGVYSSSDLHDRYVMDNQTFWFSGNSLNHLGNKESFLVHLGEDIRQSMLATFNNRWKVSKKL
;
A
#
# COMPACT_ATOMS: atom_id res chain seq x y z
N MET A 1 12.04 -14.93 -17.14
CA MET A 1 10.69 -14.36 -16.95
C MET A 1 10.79 -12.85 -17.10
N LYS A 2 9.97 -12.23 -17.94
CA LYS A 2 9.96 -10.78 -18.12
C LYS A 2 9.21 -10.10 -17.00
N ILE A 3 9.54 -8.84 -16.71
CA ILE A 3 8.82 -8.05 -15.69
C ILE A 3 7.35 -7.89 -16.10
N SER A 4 7.11 -7.64 -17.40
CA SER A 4 5.78 -7.53 -17.99
C SER A 4 4.91 -8.81 -17.88
N ASP A 5 5.51 -9.99 -17.62
CA ASP A 5 4.73 -11.22 -17.42
C ASP A 5 4.04 -11.29 -16.04
N THR A 6 4.41 -10.39 -15.15
CA THR A 6 3.95 -10.36 -13.75
C THR A 6 3.16 -9.11 -13.39
N ILE A 7 2.89 -8.23 -14.35
CA ILE A 7 2.17 -6.98 -14.14
C ILE A 7 1.01 -6.90 -15.13
N ASP A 8 -0.20 -6.63 -14.64
CA ASP A 8 -1.34 -6.30 -15.49
C ASP A 8 -1.19 -4.86 -16.02
N PRO A 9 -1.21 -4.61 -17.34
CA PRO A 9 -1.08 -3.25 -17.88
C PRO A 9 -2.26 -2.33 -17.54
N HIS A 10 -3.40 -2.87 -17.14
CA HIS A 10 -4.56 -2.05 -16.75
C HIS A 10 -4.30 -1.27 -15.46
N ILE A 11 -3.57 -1.85 -14.50
CA ILE A 11 -3.27 -1.22 -13.22
C ILE A 11 -2.14 -0.17 -13.30
N LEU A 12 -1.44 -0.10 -14.42
CA LEU A 12 -0.34 0.86 -14.57
C LEU A 12 -0.87 2.30 -14.61
N PRO A 13 -0.40 3.20 -13.74
CA PRO A 13 -1.02 4.50 -13.50
C PRO A 13 -0.78 5.52 -14.61
N SER A 14 0.10 5.26 -15.57
CA SER A 14 0.42 6.22 -16.64
C SER A 14 0.67 5.57 -17.99
N ILE A 15 0.43 6.32 -19.07
CA ILE A 15 0.74 5.90 -20.44
C ILE A 15 2.26 5.61 -20.60
N LYS A 16 3.13 6.33 -19.90
CA LYS A 16 4.58 6.07 -19.90
C LYS A 16 4.89 4.65 -19.42
N LEU A 17 4.32 4.26 -18.29
CA LEU A 17 4.56 2.94 -17.70
C LEU A 17 3.91 1.82 -18.53
N LYS A 18 2.75 2.07 -19.15
CA LYS A 18 2.15 1.16 -20.12
C LYS A 18 3.03 0.98 -21.35
N ALA A 19 3.66 2.04 -21.84
CA ALA A 19 4.61 1.95 -22.95
C ALA A 19 5.89 1.19 -22.56
N PHE A 20 6.43 1.39 -21.35
CA PHE A 20 7.55 0.59 -20.83
C PHE A 20 7.20 -0.89 -20.72
N TRP A 21 6.01 -1.18 -20.22
CA TRP A 21 5.49 -2.54 -20.11
C TRP A 21 5.39 -3.21 -21.50
N VAL A 22 4.88 -2.49 -22.52
CA VAL A 22 4.82 -3.01 -23.90
C VAL A 22 6.21 -3.27 -24.46
N LEU A 23 7.17 -2.36 -24.26
CA LEU A 23 8.55 -2.54 -24.69
C LEU A 23 9.18 -3.79 -24.05
N ASP A 24 8.98 -4.00 -22.74
CA ASP A 24 9.45 -5.20 -22.05
C ASP A 24 8.73 -6.46 -22.57
N LYS A 25 7.43 -6.40 -22.80
CA LYS A 25 6.60 -7.52 -23.27
C LYS A 25 6.98 -7.98 -24.67
N LEU A 26 7.18 -7.04 -25.58
CA LEU A 26 7.44 -7.32 -26.99
C LEU A 26 8.89 -7.64 -27.31
N GLU A 27 9.83 -7.28 -26.42
CA GLU A 27 11.24 -7.60 -26.62
C GLU A 27 11.45 -9.12 -26.83
N LYS A 28 12.01 -9.50 -27.96
CA LYS A 28 12.35 -10.89 -28.30
C LYS A 28 13.69 -10.90 -29.03
N ASN A 29 14.52 -11.91 -28.78
CA ASN A 29 15.76 -12.30 -29.48
C ASN A 29 16.25 -11.33 -30.57
N GLY A 30 16.83 -10.19 -30.15
CA GLY A 30 17.38 -9.19 -31.08
C GLY A 30 16.42 -8.12 -31.60
N ASN A 31 15.10 -8.30 -31.48
CA ASN A 31 14.11 -7.25 -31.76
C ASN A 31 13.65 -6.60 -30.45
N ASP A 32 14.31 -5.51 -30.09
CA ASP A 32 14.12 -4.79 -28.84
C ASP A 32 13.60 -3.36 -29.04
N ARG A 33 13.21 -3.01 -30.30
CA ARG A 33 12.77 -1.68 -30.67
C ARG A 33 11.38 -1.70 -31.30
N PHE A 34 10.51 -0.81 -30.80
CA PHE A 34 9.15 -0.67 -31.26
C PHE A 34 8.78 0.79 -31.41
N ASN A 35 8.11 1.15 -32.50
CA ASN A 35 7.60 2.49 -32.69
C ASN A 35 6.31 2.71 -31.87
N ALA A 36 5.96 3.97 -31.65
CA ALA A 36 4.81 4.32 -30.81
C ALA A 36 3.46 3.86 -31.43
N SER A 37 3.39 3.71 -32.75
CA SER A 37 2.18 3.18 -33.41
C SER A 37 1.99 1.70 -33.06
N ALA A 38 3.04 0.88 -33.18
CA ALA A 38 2.97 -0.54 -32.83
C ALA A 38 2.60 -0.74 -31.35
N MET A 39 3.16 0.08 -30.45
CA MET A 39 2.80 0.03 -29.03
C MET A 39 1.35 0.40 -28.76
N SER A 40 0.84 1.44 -29.46
CA SER A 40 -0.57 1.87 -29.36
C SER A 40 -1.51 0.78 -29.83
N THR A 41 -1.25 0.22 -31.01
CA THR A 41 -2.02 -0.88 -31.59
C THR A 41 -2.05 -2.09 -30.65
N PHE A 42 -0.89 -2.48 -30.11
CA PHE A 42 -0.79 -3.60 -29.17
C PHE A 42 -1.64 -3.40 -27.91
N LEU A 43 -1.61 -2.20 -27.30
CA LEU A 43 -2.41 -1.89 -26.11
C LEU A 43 -3.92 -1.90 -26.41
N ILE A 44 -4.33 -1.36 -27.56
CA ILE A 44 -5.73 -1.30 -27.96
C ILE A 44 -6.26 -2.71 -28.30
N GLU A 45 -5.59 -3.43 -29.17
CA GLU A 45 -6.09 -4.71 -29.70
C GLU A 45 -6.01 -5.86 -28.72
N LYS A 46 -4.93 -5.92 -27.92
CA LYS A 46 -4.71 -7.04 -26.99
C LYS A 46 -5.25 -6.80 -25.57
N TYR A 47 -5.32 -5.53 -25.16
CA TYR A 47 -5.69 -5.18 -23.78
C TYR A 47 -6.85 -4.20 -23.69
N THR A 48 -7.42 -3.75 -24.80
CA THR A 48 -8.53 -2.79 -24.83
C THR A 48 -8.21 -1.47 -24.10
N ILE A 49 -6.92 -1.13 -24.00
CA ILE A 49 -6.45 0.08 -23.33
C ILE A 49 -6.44 1.23 -24.34
N LYS A 50 -7.36 2.17 -24.17
CA LYS A 50 -7.45 3.37 -25.03
C LYS A 50 -6.20 4.23 -24.91
N THR A 51 -5.49 4.41 -26.02
CA THR A 51 -4.31 5.27 -26.13
C THR A 51 -4.12 5.71 -27.58
N SER A 52 -3.16 6.59 -27.84
CA SER A 52 -2.80 7.02 -29.19
C SER A 52 -1.28 7.01 -29.37
N ARG A 53 -0.83 6.95 -30.62
CA ARG A 53 0.58 7.13 -30.97
C ARG A 53 1.18 8.39 -30.34
N GLN A 54 0.47 9.54 -30.47
CA GLN A 54 0.94 10.81 -29.96
C GLN A 54 1.09 10.80 -28.42
N ALA A 55 0.13 10.17 -27.72
CA ALA A 55 0.20 10.05 -26.25
C ALA A 55 1.41 9.23 -25.80
N ILE A 56 1.72 8.14 -26.50
CA ILE A 56 2.91 7.32 -26.22
C ILE A 56 4.19 8.09 -26.55
N GLU A 57 4.28 8.73 -27.70
CA GLU A 57 5.47 9.52 -28.08
C GLU A 57 5.73 10.65 -27.10
N TYR A 58 4.69 11.37 -26.68
CA TYR A 58 4.79 12.42 -25.67
C TYR A 58 5.30 11.88 -24.34
N ALA A 59 4.71 10.81 -23.88
CA ALA A 59 5.07 10.19 -22.59
C ALA A 59 6.52 9.67 -22.55
N LEU A 60 7.01 9.08 -23.66
CA LEU A 60 8.37 8.55 -23.75
C LEU A 60 9.44 9.64 -23.93
N LYS A 61 9.10 10.77 -24.54
CA LYS A 61 10.03 11.92 -24.68
C LYS A 61 10.38 12.55 -23.35
N GLN A 62 9.52 12.47 -22.35
CA GLN A 62 9.74 13.09 -21.04
C GLN A 62 10.78 12.35 -20.19
N ASP A 63 11.12 11.12 -20.53
CA ASP A 63 12.08 10.30 -19.77
C ASP A 63 13.13 9.66 -20.67
N GLY A 64 14.01 10.52 -21.19
CA GLY A 64 15.09 10.10 -22.11
C GLY A 64 16.12 9.15 -21.50
N ARG A 65 16.11 8.94 -20.18
CA ARG A 65 16.97 7.94 -19.50
C ARG A 65 16.34 6.56 -19.46
N ALA A 66 15.00 6.49 -19.49
CA ALA A 66 14.27 5.23 -19.40
C ALA A 66 14.11 4.53 -20.75
N THR A 67 14.19 5.29 -21.87
CA THR A 67 14.11 4.76 -23.21
C THR A 67 15.18 5.39 -24.11
N HIS A 68 15.62 4.61 -25.11
CA HIS A 68 16.49 5.12 -26.18
C HIS A 68 15.75 5.02 -27.52
N LYS A 69 15.66 6.15 -28.24
CA LYS A 69 15.00 6.25 -29.56
C LYS A 69 16.03 6.32 -30.69
N ASN A 70 15.76 5.60 -31.78
CA ASN A 70 16.42 5.75 -33.10
C ASN A 70 15.38 5.63 -34.22
N ASN A 71 15.81 5.49 -35.46
CA ASN A 71 14.94 5.35 -36.63
C ASN A 71 14.07 4.10 -36.60
N SER A 72 14.50 3.03 -35.90
CA SER A 72 13.75 1.77 -35.75
C SER A 72 12.72 1.81 -34.60
N GLY A 73 12.75 2.83 -33.74
CA GLY A 73 11.82 2.98 -32.63
C GLY A 73 12.48 3.14 -31.26
N TYR A 74 11.68 2.91 -30.21
CA TYR A 74 12.09 2.99 -28.83
C TYR A 74 12.57 1.64 -28.30
N LYS A 75 13.61 1.67 -27.46
CA LYS A 75 14.11 0.53 -26.67
C LYS A 75 14.00 0.89 -25.20
N LEU A 76 13.58 -0.08 -24.38
CA LEU A 76 13.55 0.07 -22.93
C LEU A 76 14.96 -0.06 -22.35
N MET A 77 15.39 0.94 -21.60
CA MET A 77 16.68 0.96 -20.92
C MET A 77 16.56 0.42 -19.48
N GLU A 78 17.68 0.16 -18.82
CA GLU A 78 17.69 -0.41 -17.47
C GLU A 78 16.93 0.46 -16.45
N SER A 79 17.02 1.79 -16.55
CA SER A 79 16.25 2.68 -15.68
C SER A 79 14.73 2.56 -15.88
N GLY A 80 14.25 2.31 -17.10
CA GLY A 80 12.84 2.02 -17.36
C GLY A 80 12.40 0.64 -16.83
N ARG A 81 13.28 -0.37 -16.94
CA ARG A 81 13.05 -1.69 -16.31
C ARG A 81 12.99 -1.59 -14.80
N LYS A 82 13.86 -0.77 -14.19
CA LYS A 82 13.83 -0.52 -12.75
C LYS A 82 12.51 0.11 -12.32
N GLN A 83 12.00 1.11 -13.06
CA GLN A 83 10.68 1.69 -12.79
C GLN A 83 9.55 0.65 -12.86
N LEU A 84 9.58 -0.28 -13.83
CA LEU A 84 8.61 -1.38 -13.88
C LEU A 84 8.76 -2.36 -12.71
N LYS A 85 9.99 -2.67 -12.30
CA LYS A 85 10.25 -3.55 -11.14
C LYS A 85 9.74 -2.95 -9.84
N GLU A 86 9.88 -1.64 -9.67
CA GLU A 86 9.40 -0.92 -8.50
C GLU A 86 7.86 -0.91 -8.40
N LEU A 87 7.18 -1.01 -9.57
CA LEU A 87 5.71 -1.14 -9.63
C LEU A 87 5.22 -2.56 -9.31
N LYS A 88 6.08 -3.56 -9.44
CA LYS A 88 5.81 -4.87 -8.89
C LYS A 88 5.85 -4.73 -7.37
N GLN A 89 4.72 -4.34 -6.79
CA GLN A 89 4.54 -4.42 -5.35
C GLN A 89 4.84 -5.86 -4.98
N LYS A 90 5.93 -6.06 -4.25
CA LYS A 90 6.19 -7.34 -3.63
C LYS A 90 5.02 -7.59 -2.70
N GLU A 91 4.20 -8.57 -3.01
CA GLU A 91 3.39 -9.19 -1.97
C GLU A 91 4.41 -9.69 -0.95
N GLU A 92 4.51 -8.98 0.12
CA GLU A 92 5.39 -9.34 1.22
C GLU A 92 4.53 -9.98 2.30
N VAL A 93 4.87 -11.20 2.65
CA VAL A 93 4.22 -11.90 3.75
C VAL A 93 5.24 -12.05 4.87
N VAL A 94 4.92 -11.45 6.00
CA VAL A 94 5.69 -11.62 7.23
C VAL A 94 4.96 -12.61 8.11
N ILE A 95 5.55 -13.77 8.33
CA ILE A 95 5.02 -14.78 9.25
C ILE A 95 5.37 -14.39 10.67
N ILE A 96 4.36 -14.34 11.52
CA ILE A 96 4.48 -14.06 12.95
C ILE A 96 4.38 -15.38 13.72
N GLU A 97 5.47 -15.83 14.27
CA GLU A 97 5.52 -17.05 15.06
C GLU A 97 4.83 -16.88 16.43
N ALA A 98 4.18 -17.94 16.90
CA ALA A 98 3.62 -17.99 18.25
C ALA A 98 4.74 -17.89 19.32
N GLY A 99 4.42 -17.25 20.45
CA GLY A 99 5.37 -17.11 21.57
C GLY A 99 6.48 -16.07 21.36
N LYS A 100 6.40 -15.28 20.27
CA LYS A 100 7.38 -14.22 19.97
C LYS A 100 6.76 -12.81 19.94
N PRO A 101 6.02 -12.38 20.98
CA PRO A 101 5.32 -11.09 20.95
C PRO A 101 6.28 -9.90 20.89
N PHE A 102 7.48 -10.01 21.46
CA PHE A 102 8.48 -8.93 21.39
C PHE A 102 8.91 -8.66 19.95
N SER A 103 9.31 -9.69 19.20
CA SER A 103 9.75 -9.55 17.81
C SER A 103 8.61 -9.06 16.91
N ALA A 104 7.40 -9.58 17.08
CA ALA A 104 6.23 -9.15 16.35
C ALA A 104 5.92 -7.66 16.54
N LYS A 105 5.91 -7.19 17.80
CA LYS A 105 5.49 -5.84 18.16
C LYS A 105 6.59 -4.78 18.02
N ASN A 106 7.87 -5.15 18.16
CA ASN A 106 8.97 -4.19 18.19
C ASN A 106 9.90 -4.27 16.97
N ILE A 107 9.79 -5.30 16.14
CA ILE A 107 10.57 -5.45 14.92
C ILE A 107 9.62 -5.38 13.72
N ALA A 108 8.76 -6.38 13.53
CA ALA A 108 7.90 -6.45 12.35
C ALA A 108 6.96 -5.23 12.21
N LEU A 109 6.27 -4.82 13.29
CA LEU A 109 5.44 -3.61 13.24
C LEU A 109 6.26 -2.34 13.08
N LYS A 110 7.46 -2.25 13.68
CA LYS A 110 8.33 -1.09 13.51
C LYS A 110 8.71 -0.89 12.04
N ASP A 111 9.05 -1.96 11.33
CA ASP A 111 9.38 -1.90 9.91
C ASP A 111 8.18 -1.42 9.09
N ILE A 112 6.97 -1.94 9.38
CA ILE A 112 5.73 -1.49 8.74
C ILE A 112 5.47 -0.01 9.00
N PHE A 113 5.49 0.44 10.26
CA PHE A 113 5.21 1.85 10.59
C PHE A 113 6.27 2.81 10.05
N THR A 114 7.52 2.36 9.93
CA THR A 114 8.61 3.15 9.32
C THR A 114 8.39 3.32 7.81
N ALA A 115 7.84 2.30 7.14
CA ALA A 115 7.55 2.35 5.70
C ALA A 115 6.38 3.30 5.35
N LEU A 116 5.46 3.55 6.28
CA LEU A 116 4.34 4.49 6.09
C LEU A 116 4.85 5.93 5.97
N LYS A 117 4.38 6.68 4.99
CA LYS A 117 4.88 8.04 4.69
C LYS A 117 3.88 9.16 4.94
N GLY A 118 2.61 8.85 5.08
CA GLY A 118 1.54 9.81 5.22
C GLY A 118 0.76 9.69 6.52
N GLN A 119 -0.51 10.11 6.47
CA GLN A 119 -1.46 9.83 7.53
C GLN A 119 -1.63 8.32 7.66
N THR A 120 -1.44 7.80 8.87
CA THR A 120 -1.64 6.39 9.18
C THR A 120 -3.10 6.12 9.50
N LEU A 121 -3.69 5.14 8.80
CA LEU A 121 -5.05 4.65 9.03
C LEU A 121 -4.95 3.23 9.57
N ILE A 122 -5.58 2.99 10.70
CA ILE A 122 -5.57 1.69 11.38
C ILE A 122 -7.01 1.23 11.54
N CYS A 123 -7.30 0.00 11.17
CA CYS A 123 -8.54 -0.67 11.48
C CYS A 123 -8.23 -1.87 12.39
N ASP A 124 -8.79 -1.88 13.58
CA ASP A 124 -8.73 -3.04 14.48
C ASP A 124 -10.04 -3.07 15.29
N PRO A 125 -10.83 -4.15 15.20
CA PRO A 125 -12.11 -4.25 15.90
C PRO A 125 -12.03 -4.09 17.42
N TYR A 126 -10.88 -4.36 18.01
CA TYR A 126 -10.71 -4.34 19.48
C TYR A 126 -9.44 -3.59 19.86
N VAL A 127 -9.59 -2.39 20.39
CA VAL A 127 -8.49 -1.52 20.79
C VAL A 127 -8.52 -1.35 22.32
N ASP A 128 -7.37 -1.48 22.93
CA ASP A 128 -7.10 -1.27 24.36
C ASP A 128 -5.89 -0.34 24.54
N THR A 129 -5.51 -0.06 25.78
CA THR A 129 -4.30 0.73 26.09
C THR A 129 -3.03 0.13 25.52
N ASN A 130 -2.89 -1.21 25.56
CA ASN A 130 -1.73 -1.88 24.96
C ASN A 130 -1.66 -1.67 23.44
N THR A 131 -2.82 -1.61 22.75
CA THR A 131 -2.86 -1.28 21.32
C THR A 131 -2.31 0.11 21.07
N LEU A 132 -2.68 1.10 21.91
CA LEU A 132 -2.15 2.46 21.81
C LEU A 132 -0.65 2.47 22.02
N ASP A 133 -0.15 1.82 23.06
CA ASP A 133 1.30 1.73 23.37
C ASP A 133 2.08 1.16 22.18
N ILE A 134 1.59 0.07 21.58
CA ILE A 134 2.24 -0.56 20.43
C ILE A 134 2.27 0.37 19.22
N ILE A 135 1.15 1.03 18.93
CA ILE A 135 1.05 1.96 17.80
C ILE A 135 2.01 3.13 17.99
N PHE A 136 1.95 3.79 19.16
CA PHE A 136 2.71 5.02 19.38
C PHE A 136 4.20 4.78 19.60
N LYS A 137 4.59 3.64 20.15
CA LYS A 137 5.99 3.22 20.22
C LYS A 137 6.65 3.05 18.84
N ASN A 138 5.86 2.65 17.84
CA ASN A 138 6.34 2.38 16.49
C ASN A 138 6.09 3.52 15.50
N SER A 139 5.31 4.54 15.89
CA SER A 139 4.89 5.64 15.01
C SER A 139 5.77 6.87 15.16
N ASP A 140 5.85 7.65 14.08
CA ASP A 140 6.39 9.01 14.14
C ASP A 140 5.34 9.95 14.74
N LYS A 141 5.70 10.65 15.83
CA LYS A 141 4.85 11.61 16.56
C LYS A 141 4.25 12.72 15.66
N LYS A 142 4.95 13.06 14.57
CA LYS A 142 4.50 14.11 13.64
C LYS A 142 3.40 13.64 12.69
N LYS A 143 3.24 12.33 12.48
CA LYS A 143 2.28 11.77 11.54
C LYS A 143 0.89 11.65 12.17
N PRO A 144 -0.17 12.16 11.52
CA PRO A 144 -1.53 11.94 12.02
C PRO A 144 -1.92 10.46 11.96
N ILE A 145 -2.62 10.00 12.98
CA ILE A 145 -3.11 8.62 13.08
C ILE A 145 -4.60 8.61 13.27
N LYS A 146 -5.32 7.84 12.46
CA LYS A 146 -6.74 7.54 12.61
C LYS A 146 -6.92 6.07 12.92
N ILE A 147 -7.63 5.76 14.00
CA ILE A 147 -7.91 4.39 14.43
C ILE A 147 -9.41 4.17 14.34
N LEU A 148 -9.85 3.24 13.51
CA LEU A 148 -11.23 2.78 13.40
C LEU A 148 -11.37 1.49 14.18
N THR A 149 -12.26 1.46 15.16
CA THR A 149 -12.51 0.28 15.99
C THR A 149 -14.00 0.02 16.17
N LYS A 150 -14.35 -1.23 16.48
CA LYS A 150 -15.71 -1.62 16.87
C LYS A 150 -15.92 -1.40 18.36
N ASN A 151 -14.96 -1.76 19.17
CA ASN A 151 -15.01 -1.68 20.62
C ASN A 151 -13.69 -1.17 21.18
N VAL A 152 -13.81 -0.30 22.18
CA VAL A 152 -12.69 0.06 23.05
C VAL A 152 -12.79 -0.78 24.33
N ILE A 153 -11.74 -1.52 24.62
CA ILE A 153 -11.61 -2.29 25.85
C ILE A 153 -10.98 -1.39 26.89
N ASP A 154 -11.80 -0.87 27.80
CA ASP A 154 -11.40 0.06 28.85
C ASP A 154 -11.49 -0.65 30.21
N LYS A 155 -10.44 -1.32 30.59
CA LYS A 155 -10.33 -2.05 31.86
C LYS A 155 -8.99 -1.81 32.51
N PRO A 156 -8.92 -1.15 33.70
CA PRO A 156 -10.04 -0.54 34.44
C PRO A 156 -10.71 0.61 33.68
N VAL A 157 -11.96 0.89 34.02
CA VAL A 157 -12.75 1.95 33.36
C VAL A 157 -12.07 3.30 33.52
N GLY A 158 -12.01 4.07 32.42
CA GLY A 158 -11.37 5.39 32.38
C GLY A 158 -9.90 5.39 32.02
N THR A 159 -9.20 4.23 32.06
CA THR A 159 -7.77 4.17 31.76
C THR A 159 -7.48 4.45 30.28
N PHE A 160 -8.32 3.98 29.39
CA PHE A 160 -8.15 4.23 27.96
C PHE A 160 -8.32 5.71 27.60
N ALA A 161 -9.34 6.35 28.17
CA ALA A 161 -9.60 7.77 27.94
C ALA A 161 -8.47 8.65 28.49
N GLN A 162 -7.96 8.32 29.69
CA GLN A 162 -6.81 9.01 30.27
C GLN A 162 -5.57 8.83 29.39
N HIS A 163 -5.25 7.62 28.99
CA HIS A 163 -4.10 7.31 28.13
C HIS A 163 -4.16 8.06 26.78
N LEU A 164 -5.35 8.12 26.17
CA LEU A 164 -5.57 8.88 24.94
C LEU A 164 -5.34 10.39 25.15
N THR A 165 -5.76 10.91 26.30
CA THR A 165 -5.55 12.31 26.67
C THR A 165 -4.07 12.61 26.87
N ASP A 166 -3.34 11.73 27.55
CA ASP A 166 -1.90 11.85 27.78
C ASP A 166 -1.12 11.87 26.46
N LEU A 167 -1.43 10.96 25.53
CA LEU A 167 -0.84 10.94 24.20
C LEU A 167 -1.09 12.27 23.44
N ARG A 168 -2.31 12.80 23.51
CA ARG A 168 -2.63 14.09 22.87
C ARG A 168 -1.87 15.24 23.49
N ASN A 169 -1.76 15.27 24.81
CA ASN A 169 -0.98 16.27 25.57
C ASN A 169 0.51 16.21 25.23
N GLU A 170 1.03 15.02 24.95
CA GLU A 170 2.39 14.82 24.49
C GLU A 170 2.60 15.22 23.00
N GLY A 171 1.55 15.63 22.29
CA GLY A 171 1.58 16.14 20.92
C GLY A 171 1.38 15.09 19.83
N TYR A 172 0.90 13.88 20.18
CA TYR A 172 0.45 12.92 19.16
C TYR A 172 -0.88 13.36 18.53
N LYS A 173 -0.95 13.32 17.21
CA LYS A 173 -2.16 13.66 16.44
C LYS A 173 -2.98 12.39 16.23
N VAL A 174 -3.77 12.01 17.25
CA VAL A 174 -4.55 10.78 17.25
C VAL A 174 -6.04 11.05 17.30
N GLU A 175 -6.75 10.42 16.38
CA GLU A 175 -8.21 10.40 16.32
C GLU A 175 -8.70 8.94 16.36
N ILE A 176 -9.74 8.67 17.15
CA ILE A 176 -10.36 7.35 17.25
C ILE A 176 -11.82 7.45 16.86
N GLY A 177 -12.24 6.57 15.96
CA GLY A 177 -13.63 6.41 15.54
C GLY A 177 -14.17 5.05 15.98
N VAL A 178 -15.25 5.04 16.75
CA VAL A 178 -15.96 3.81 17.13
C VAL A 178 -17.08 3.56 16.14
N TYR A 179 -16.98 2.48 15.39
CA TYR A 179 -17.95 1.98 14.43
C TYR A 179 -18.51 0.64 14.92
N SER A 180 -19.62 0.68 15.64
CA SER A 180 -20.16 -0.46 16.39
C SER A 180 -20.91 -1.51 15.54
N SER A 181 -20.73 -1.51 14.21
CA SER A 181 -21.36 -2.50 13.33
C SER A 181 -20.71 -3.87 13.41
N SER A 182 -21.51 -4.92 13.15
CA SER A 182 -21.04 -6.30 13.14
C SER A 182 -20.11 -6.64 11.97
N ASP A 183 -20.07 -5.81 10.93
CA ASP A 183 -19.28 -5.99 9.71
C ASP A 183 -17.81 -5.53 9.85
N LEU A 184 -17.41 -4.97 10.98
CA LEU A 184 -16.02 -4.60 11.23
C LEU A 184 -15.27 -5.80 11.84
N HIS A 185 -14.57 -6.54 11.00
CA HIS A 185 -13.76 -7.70 11.38
C HIS A 185 -12.30 -7.61 10.90
N ASP A 186 -12.06 -6.81 9.87
CA ASP A 186 -10.74 -6.70 9.27
C ASP A 186 -9.76 -5.94 10.16
N ARG A 187 -8.48 -6.33 10.04
CA ARG A 187 -7.37 -5.69 10.75
C ARG A 187 -6.32 -5.29 9.74
N TYR A 188 -6.00 -4.02 9.71
CA TYR A 188 -5.01 -3.50 8.77
C TYR A 188 -4.42 -2.17 9.24
N VAL A 189 -3.24 -1.91 8.69
CA VAL A 189 -2.54 -0.63 8.81
C VAL A 189 -2.23 -0.14 7.41
N MET A 190 -2.54 1.10 7.09
CA MET A 190 -2.29 1.67 5.76
C MET A 190 -2.02 3.15 5.79
N ASP A 191 -1.50 3.66 4.69
CA ASP A 191 -1.48 5.07 4.32
C ASP A 191 -1.94 5.24 2.86
N ASN A 192 -1.61 6.38 2.24
CA ASN A 192 -1.95 6.64 0.85
C ASN A 192 -1.11 5.86 -0.19
N GLN A 193 -0.10 5.10 0.23
CA GLN A 193 0.81 4.35 -0.65
C GLN A 193 0.94 2.87 -0.29
N THR A 194 0.67 2.51 0.96
CA THR A 194 0.98 1.21 1.53
C THR A 194 -0.24 0.63 2.25
N PHE A 195 -0.48 -0.68 2.12
CA PHE A 195 -1.55 -1.40 2.81
C PHE A 195 -1.02 -2.72 3.36
N TRP A 196 -1.13 -2.89 4.68
CA TRP A 196 -0.78 -4.12 5.38
C TRP A 196 -2.01 -4.72 6.05
N PHE A 197 -2.40 -5.90 5.65
CA PHE A 197 -3.41 -6.70 6.32
C PHE A 197 -2.78 -7.48 7.48
N SER A 198 -3.49 -7.60 8.60
CA SER A 198 -3.05 -8.34 9.78
C SER A 198 -4.02 -9.49 10.08
N GLY A 199 -3.51 -10.70 10.21
CA GLY A 199 -4.30 -11.87 10.59
C GLY A 199 -4.75 -11.85 12.06
N ASN A 200 -4.19 -10.96 12.90
CA ASN A 200 -4.55 -10.83 14.31
C ASN A 200 -4.60 -9.36 14.74
N SER A 201 -5.24 -9.06 15.87
CA SER A 201 -5.20 -7.72 16.48
C SER A 201 -3.78 -7.33 16.86
N LEU A 202 -3.47 -6.04 16.74
CA LEU A 202 -2.11 -5.53 16.96
C LEU A 202 -1.61 -5.84 18.38
N ASN A 203 -2.47 -5.77 19.40
CA ASN A 203 -2.13 -6.09 20.79
C ASN A 203 -1.85 -7.58 21.03
N HIS A 204 -2.33 -8.48 20.17
CA HIS A 204 -2.18 -9.92 20.26
C HIS A 204 -1.13 -10.51 19.32
N LEU A 205 -0.48 -9.69 18.49
CA LEU A 205 0.57 -10.15 17.58
C LEU A 205 1.70 -10.86 18.34
N GLY A 206 2.07 -12.04 17.83
CA GLY A 206 3.10 -12.89 18.41
C GLY A 206 2.66 -13.75 19.59
N ASN A 207 1.44 -13.56 20.13
CA ASN A 207 0.90 -14.47 21.14
C ASN A 207 0.47 -15.81 20.51
N LYS A 208 -0.05 -15.74 19.28
CA LYS A 208 -0.40 -16.87 18.43
C LYS A 208 0.23 -16.68 17.06
N GLU A 209 0.35 -17.78 16.31
CA GLU A 209 0.77 -17.72 14.92
C GLU A 209 -0.17 -16.83 14.11
N SER A 210 0.39 -16.00 13.25
CA SER A 210 -0.33 -15.05 12.42
C SER A 210 0.53 -14.63 11.24
N PHE A 211 0.03 -13.70 10.44
CA PHE A 211 0.77 -13.13 9.32
C PHE A 211 0.42 -11.65 9.15
N LEU A 212 1.35 -10.93 8.54
CA LEU A 212 1.17 -9.58 8.02
C LEU A 212 1.39 -9.66 6.51
N VAL A 213 0.46 -9.17 5.71
CA VAL A 213 0.52 -9.25 4.24
C VAL A 213 0.46 -7.86 3.67
N HIS A 214 1.48 -7.50 2.90
CA HIS A 214 1.46 -6.31 2.07
C HIS A 214 0.63 -6.57 0.82
N LEU A 215 -0.41 -5.79 0.59
CA LEU A 215 -1.34 -5.96 -0.53
C LEU A 215 -1.25 -4.78 -1.51
N GLY A 216 -1.63 -5.08 -2.75
CA GLY A 216 -1.50 -4.18 -3.87
C GLY A 216 -2.43 -2.96 -3.86
N GLU A 217 -2.18 -2.09 -4.82
CA GLU A 217 -2.83 -0.78 -4.96
C GLU A 217 -4.36 -0.85 -5.14
N ASP A 218 -4.86 -1.82 -5.87
CA ASP A 218 -6.29 -2.03 -6.12
C ASP A 218 -7.05 -2.36 -4.82
N ILE A 219 -6.49 -3.26 -4.00
CA ILE A 219 -7.03 -3.61 -2.69
C ILE A 219 -6.93 -2.41 -1.75
N ARG A 220 -5.78 -1.72 -1.74
CA ARG A 220 -5.56 -0.52 -0.93
C ARG A 220 -6.60 0.56 -1.23
N GLN A 221 -6.90 0.86 -2.49
CA GLN A 221 -7.89 1.87 -2.87
C GLN A 221 -9.30 1.49 -2.41
N SER A 222 -9.69 0.22 -2.59
CA SER A 222 -10.98 -0.30 -2.12
C SER A 222 -11.12 -0.19 -0.61
N MET A 223 -10.07 -0.57 0.14
CA MET A 223 -10.06 -0.52 1.59
C MET A 223 -10.01 0.91 2.13
N LEU A 224 -9.34 1.84 1.43
CA LEU A 224 -9.35 3.26 1.76
C LEU A 224 -10.77 3.86 1.62
N ALA A 225 -11.48 3.53 0.55
CA ALA A 225 -12.87 3.94 0.37
C ALA A 225 -13.77 3.38 1.50
N THR A 226 -13.62 2.11 1.83
CA THR A 226 -14.34 1.45 2.93
C THR A 226 -14.04 2.09 4.27
N PHE A 227 -12.77 2.33 4.60
CA PHE A 227 -12.36 3.03 5.80
C PHE A 227 -13.02 4.41 5.92
N ASN A 228 -12.94 5.22 4.85
CA ASN A 228 -13.49 6.57 4.85
C ASN A 228 -15.01 6.59 5.03
N ASN A 229 -15.73 5.65 4.44
CA ASN A 229 -17.18 5.53 4.60
C ASN A 229 -17.56 5.17 6.04
N ARG A 230 -16.89 4.20 6.65
CA ARG A 230 -17.09 3.82 8.07
C ARG A 230 -16.66 4.93 9.02
N TRP A 231 -15.56 5.63 8.68
CA TRP A 231 -15.07 6.76 9.47
C TRP A 231 -16.06 7.90 9.57
N LYS A 232 -16.75 8.25 8.48
CA LYS A 232 -17.75 9.34 8.45
C LYS A 232 -18.87 9.12 9.44
N VAL A 233 -19.31 7.89 9.63
CA VAL A 233 -20.46 7.54 10.51
C VAL A 233 -20.03 7.03 11.88
N SER A 234 -18.74 6.90 12.15
CA SER A 234 -18.23 6.47 13.45
C SER A 234 -18.33 7.56 14.51
N LYS A 235 -18.61 7.17 15.76
CA LYS A 235 -18.55 8.07 16.93
C LYS A 235 -17.08 8.38 17.24
N LYS A 236 -16.73 9.65 17.34
CA LYS A 236 -15.38 10.10 17.69
C LYS A 236 -15.20 10.14 19.20
N LEU A 237 -14.00 9.74 19.65
CA LEU A 237 -13.56 9.80 21.04
C LEU A 237 -12.61 10.97 21.25
#